data_748cc79b8c6804a7d5964a14ea645bab
#
_entry.id   748cc79b8c6804a7d5964a14ea645bab
#
_cell.length_a   1.000
_cell.length_b   1.000
_cell.length_c   1.000
_cell.angle_alpha   90.00
_cell.angle_beta   90.00
_cell.angle_gamma   90.00
#
_symmetry.space_group_name_H-M   'P 1'
#
loop_
_entity.id
_entity.type
_entity.pdbx_description
1 polymer ?
#
loop_
_entity_poly.entity_id
_entity_poly.type
_entity_poly.pdbx_seq_one_letter_code
_entity_poly.pdbx_strand_id
1 'polypeptide(L)'
;LCDVSLVWRITSFDNKTGETADVVTCQHVVTANGPLTSPRMPEIPGMDEFQGESFHTARWDQSATLAGKRVGVIGTGASAAQVITSIVDEVEHLTVFQRTPTWCVPRNDEPTPQDIIDKFNAGGYGAELRRVDWKEDAPSTEGADPFEALRNEEQNAAICAQIAAGIKMVVKDPELAETLTPDYPFFCKRALFIDDYYSTFNKPNVTLVDDAGGVIAVNKSGVEIARGETFDVDVLIYATGFDSNFIPFPIIGRNDVTLADHFGANEGNNFQMTQPHSLWGMHVRDMPNFYMMIGPQSLNPVTNVTLLCEEQSKYISELVMRMKGSGKTTVEPFEEAVERWTDLCNTTSEGKVWLRCNNWYMKTTKTDAAAGRERSAGMWMASYAEYLRHILGQQGGTQEELLEFS
;
A
#
# COMPACT_ATOMS: atom_id res chain seq x y z
N LEU A 1 7.50 13.03 23.84
CA LEU A 1 8.85 13.59 24.03
C LEU A 1 8.98 14.17 25.43
N CYS A 2 10.00 13.81 26.20
CA CYS A 2 10.23 14.41 27.51
C CYS A 2 10.99 15.73 27.31
N ASP A 3 10.36 16.85 27.60
CA ASP A 3 10.86 18.20 27.32
C ASP A 3 12.22 18.55 27.98
N VAL A 4 12.59 17.83 29.02
CA VAL A 4 13.84 18.05 29.78
C VAL A 4 15.05 17.27 29.25
N SER A 5 14.83 16.23 28.46
CA SER A 5 15.91 15.31 28.02
C SER A 5 16.07 15.21 26.50
N LEU A 6 15.17 15.78 25.69
CA LEU A 6 15.16 15.71 24.23
C LEU A 6 15.30 14.25 23.71
N VAL A 7 14.66 13.29 24.41
CA VAL A 7 14.71 11.88 24.09
C VAL A 7 13.30 11.32 23.91
N TRP A 8 13.19 10.37 23.02
CA TRP A 8 12.00 9.55 22.85
C TRP A 8 11.95 8.45 23.90
N ARG A 9 10.76 8.19 24.41
CA ARG A 9 10.47 7.05 25.27
C ARG A 9 9.55 6.10 24.52
N ILE A 10 10.03 4.89 24.28
CA ILE A 10 9.32 3.81 23.59
C ILE A 10 8.90 2.79 24.63
N THR A 11 7.59 2.51 24.71
CA THR A 11 7.05 1.47 25.59
C THR A 11 6.52 0.33 24.73
N SER A 12 7.01 -0.87 24.95
CA SER A 12 6.49 -2.09 24.33
C SER A 12 5.61 -2.86 25.32
N PHE A 13 4.66 -3.61 24.77
CA PHE A 13 3.73 -4.41 25.55
C PHE A 13 3.77 -5.86 25.08
N ASP A 14 3.63 -6.79 25.99
CA ASP A 14 3.42 -8.19 25.66
C ASP A 14 2.02 -8.35 25.04
N ASN A 15 1.97 -8.91 23.82
CA ASN A 15 0.73 -9.06 23.07
C ASN A 15 -0.28 -10.06 23.71
N LYS A 16 0.17 -10.92 24.62
CA LYS A 16 -0.69 -11.92 25.27
C LYS A 16 -1.23 -11.42 26.60
N THR A 17 -0.41 -10.72 27.35
CA THR A 17 -0.78 -10.26 28.71
C THR A 17 -1.24 -8.81 28.73
N GLY A 18 -0.84 -7.99 27.74
CA GLY A 18 -1.05 -6.54 27.74
C GLY A 18 -0.16 -5.78 28.72
N GLU A 19 0.75 -6.47 29.43
CA GLU A 19 1.66 -5.85 30.38
C GLU A 19 2.83 -5.17 29.66
N THR A 20 3.41 -4.16 30.29
CA THR A 20 4.61 -3.50 29.77
C THR A 20 5.77 -4.50 29.75
N ALA A 21 6.27 -4.79 28.54
CA ALA A 21 7.38 -5.69 28.34
C ALA A 21 8.73 -4.98 28.51
N ASP A 22 8.87 -3.77 27.92
CA ASP A 22 10.10 -3.00 28.00
C ASP A 22 9.87 -1.50 27.82
N VAL A 23 10.79 -0.68 28.31
CA VAL A 23 10.82 0.77 28.13
C VAL A 23 12.23 1.20 27.72
N VAL A 24 12.35 1.73 26.51
CA VAL A 24 13.62 2.20 25.95
C VAL A 24 13.59 3.70 25.75
N THR A 25 14.70 4.37 26.00
CA THR A 25 14.89 5.79 25.65
C THR A 25 15.95 5.95 24.58
N CYS A 26 15.71 6.84 23.60
CA CYS A 26 16.64 7.08 22.51
C CYS A 26 16.51 8.53 22.00
N GLN A 27 17.56 9.04 21.35
CA GLN A 27 17.56 10.40 20.78
C GLN A 27 16.84 10.43 19.42
N HIS A 28 16.92 9.38 18.64
CA HIS A 28 16.33 9.28 17.32
C HIS A 28 15.43 8.04 17.23
N VAL A 29 14.28 8.17 16.62
CA VAL A 29 13.33 7.07 16.35
C VAL A 29 13.07 6.97 14.87
N VAL A 30 13.24 5.77 14.32
CA VAL A 30 12.86 5.45 12.94
C VAL A 30 11.77 4.40 12.96
N THR A 31 10.60 4.74 12.42
CA THR A 31 9.53 3.75 12.22
C THR A 31 9.65 3.14 10.83
N ALA A 32 9.71 1.81 10.77
CA ALA A 32 9.84 1.05 9.52
C ALA A 32 8.74 -0.02 9.38
N ASN A 33 7.57 0.27 9.91
CA ASN A 33 6.42 -0.65 9.92
C ASN A 33 5.69 -0.75 8.57
N GLY A 34 5.87 0.24 7.69
CA GLY A 34 5.19 0.32 6.40
C GLY A 34 3.68 0.62 6.51
N PRO A 35 2.99 0.85 5.37
CA PRO A 35 1.58 1.24 5.35
C PRO A 35 0.59 0.06 5.47
N LEU A 36 1.03 -1.19 5.30
CA LEU A 36 0.19 -2.39 5.27
C LEU A 36 0.47 -3.28 6.48
N THR A 37 0.22 -2.77 7.67
CA THR A 37 0.55 -3.44 8.93
C THR A 37 -0.67 -4.05 9.62
N SER A 38 -1.78 -3.34 9.62
CA SER A 38 -3.03 -3.76 10.30
C SER A 38 -3.98 -4.41 9.32
N PRO A 39 -4.24 -5.74 9.41
CA PRO A 39 -5.24 -6.40 8.57
C PRO A 39 -6.61 -5.81 8.80
N ARG A 40 -7.34 -5.55 7.73
CA ARG A 40 -8.71 -5.08 7.82
C ARG A 40 -9.67 -6.26 7.84
N MET A 41 -10.12 -6.62 9.03
CA MET A 41 -11.22 -7.56 9.15
C MET A 41 -12.54 -6.89 8.77
N PRO A 42 -13.38 -7.54 7.95
CA PRO A 42 -14.67 -6.97 7.58
C PRO A 42 -15.63 -7.06 8.78
N GLU A 43 -16.55 -6.11 8.87
CA GLU A 43 -17.63 -6.15 9.86
C GLU A 43 -18.84 -6.90 9.27
N ILE A 44 -18.70 -8.22 9.16
CA ILE A 44 -19.75 -9.10 8.62
C ILE A 44 -20.43 -9.82 9.79
N PRO A 45 -21.77 -9.72 9.93
CA PRO A 45 -22.52 -10.44 10.97
C PRO A 45 -22.25 -11.94 10.95
N GLY A 46 -22.14 -12.56 12.11
CA GLY A 46 -22.03 -14.01 12.27
C GLY A 46 -20.65 -14.61 12.02
N MET A 47 -19.60 -13.81 11.83
CA MET A 47 -18.24 -14.32 11.63
C MET A 47 -17.74 -15.22 12.75
N ASP A 48 -18.16 -14.96 13.98
CA ASP A 48 -17.86 -15.73 15.19
C ASP A 48 -18.68 -17.02 15.33
N GLU A 49 -19.73 -17.17 14.51
CA GLU A 49 -20.56 -18.40 14.46
C GLU A 49 -19.98 -19.47 13.54
N PHE A 50 -19.05 -19.11 12.64
CA PHE A 50 -18.49 -20.03 11.67
C PHE A 50 -17.77 -21.20 12.33
N GLN A 51 -18.08 -22.41 11.94
CA GLN A 51 -17.54 -23.63 12.54
C GLN A 51 -16.32 -24.20 11.79
N GLY A 52 -16.02 -23.65 10.62
CA GLY A 52 -14.81 -23.97 9.86
C GLY A 52 -13.61 -23.15 10.31
N GLU A 53 -12.49 -23.33 9.63
CA GLU A 53 -11.29 -22.53 9.82
C GLU A 53 -11.45 -21.19 9.13
N SER A 54 -11.09 -20.07 9.80
CA SER A 54 -11.11 -18.75 9.17
C SER A 54 -9.93 -17.89 9.57
N PHE A 55 -9.33 -17.20 8.60
CA PHE A 55 -8.19 -16.31 8.84
C PHE A 55 -8.05 -15.25 7.75
N HIS A 56 -7.36 -14.16 8.11
CA HIS A 56 -6.98 -13.12 7.14
C HIS A 56 -5.67 -13.50 6.45
N THR A 57 -5.51 -13.14 5.17
CA THR A 57 -4.27 -13.43 4.38
C THR A 57 -2.99 -12.94 5.06
N ALA A 58 -3.02 -11.86 5.82
CA ALA A 58 -1.89 -11.34 6.58
C ALA A 58 -1.67 -12.03 7.95
N ARG A 59 -2.55 -12.93 8.32
CA ARG A 59 -2.48 -13.75 9.55
C ARG A 59 -2.79 -15.20 9.18
N TRP A 60 -2.06 -15.69 8.18
CA TRP A 60 -2.22 -17.03 7.66
C TRP A 60 -2.01 -18.08 8.77
N ASP A 61 -3.01 -18.94 8.94
CA ASP A 61 -2.87 -20.06 9.87
C ASP A 61 -2.02 -21.16 9.20
N GLN A 62 -0.79 -21.32 9.68
CA GLN A 62 0.13 -22.31 9.16
C GLN A 62 -0.30 -23.76 9.47
N SER A 63 -1.25 -23.97 10.37
CA SER A 63 -1.77 -25.27 10.71
C SER A 63 -2.99 -25.66 9.86
N ALA A 64 -3.60 -24.69 9.15
CA ALA A 64 -4.75 -24.93 8.29
C ALA A 64 -4.40 -25.83 7.10
N THR A 65 -5.25 -26.82 6.86
CA THR A 65 -5.13 -27.73 5.72
C THR A 65 -6.19 -27.39 4.69
N LEU A 66 -5.79 -26.99 3.50
CA LEU A 66 -6.69 -26.63 2.40
C LEU A 66 -7.00 -27.81 1.47
N ALA A 67 -6.12 -28.83 1.44
CA ALA A 67 -6.23 -29.96 0.53
C ALA A 67 -7.57 -30.70 0.69
N GLY A 68 -8.31 -30.81 -0.41
CA GLY A 68 -9.61 -31.48 -0.43
C GLY A 68 -10.72 -30.76 0.33
N LYS A 69 -10.56 -29.45 0.62
CA LYS A 69 -11.56 -28.61 1.31
C LYS A 69 -12.29 -27.71 0.33
N ARG A 70 -13.51 -27.34 0.68
CA ARG A 70 -14.25 -26.24 0.04
C ARG A 70 -13.76 -24.94 0.67
N VAL A 71 -13.10 -24.10 -0.13
CA VAL A 71 -12.47 -22.86 0.35
C VAL A 71 -13.19 -21.64 -0.21
N GLY A 72 -13.60 -20.73 0.67
CA GLY A 72 -14.11 -19.41 0.31
C GLY A 72 -13.03 -18.34 0.43
N VAL A 73 -12.88 -17.49 -0.59
CA VAL A 73 -11.98 -16.32 -0.55
C VAL A 73 -12.81 -15.06 -0.72
N ILE A 74 -12.81 -14.18 0.29
CA ILE A 74 -13.49 -12.89 0.23
C ILE A 74 -12.53 -11.81 -0.25
N GLY A 75 -12.77 -11.29 -1.44
CA GLY A 75 -11.99 -10.24 -2.09
C GLY A 75 -11.24 -10.71 -3.33
N THR A 76 -10.83 -9.72 -4.15
CA THR A 76 -10.16 -9.91 -5.45
C THR A 76 -8.93 -9.02 -5.60
N GLY A 77 -8.42 -8.46 -4.50
CA GLY A 77 -7.21 -7.64 -4.51
C GLY A 77 -5.92 -8.46 -4.64
N ALA A 78 -4.76 -7.81 -4.51
CA ALA A 78 -3.45 -8.41 -4.76
C ALA A 78 -3.19 -9.71 -3.96
N SER A 79 -3.56 -9.74 -2.68
CA SER A 79 -3.43 -10.96 -1.86
C SER A 79 -4.37 -12.06 -2.32
N ALA A 80 -5.64 -11.72 -2.61
CA ALA A 80 -6.62 -12.68 -3.09
C ALA A 80 -6.16 -13.34 -4.40
N ALA A 81 -5.75 -12.53 -5.39
CA ALA A 81 -5.35 -13.05 -6.69
C ALA A 81 -4.18 -14.04 -6.60
N GLN A 82 -3.19 -13.76 -5.73
CA GLN A 82 -2.09 -14.68 -5.48
C GLN A 82 -2.54 -15.95 -4.75
N VAL A 83 -3.40 -15.83 -3.74
CA VAL A 83 -3.95 -17.00 -3.02
C VAL A 83 -4.77 -17.88 -3.97
N ILE A 84 -5.70 -17.29 -4.72
CA ILE A 84 -6.58 -17.98 -5.67
C ILE A 84 -5.77 -18.85 -6.63
N THR A 85 -4.76 -18.28 -7.27
CA THR A 85 -3.92 -19.00 -8.24
C THR A 85 -3.05 -20.07 -7.59
N SER A 86 -2.66 -19.88 -6.33
CA SER A 86 -1.77 -20.81 -5.62
C SER A 86 -2.47 -22.04 -5.07
N ILE A 87 -3.73 -21.91 -4.63
CA ILE A 87 -4.45 -23.00 -3.92
C ILE A 87 -5.40 -23.79 -4.79
N VAL A 88 -5.74 -23.31 -5.97
CA VAL A 88 -6.82 -23.84 -6.82
C VAL A 88 -6.67 -25.33 -7.17
N ASP A 89 -5.45 -25.83 -7.31
CA ASP A 89 -5.18 -27.23 -7.65
C ASP A 89 -5.15 -28.15 -6.42
N GLU A 90 -5.18 -27.59 -5.23
CA GLU A 90 -5.08 -28.29 -3.96
C GLU A 90 -6.47 -28.49 -3.31
N VAL A 91 -7.38 -27.56 -3.54
CA VAL A 91 -8.69 -27.53 -2.91
C VAL A 91 -9.75 -28.38 -3.65
N GLU A 92 -10.74 -28.91 -2.95
CA GLU A 92 -11.88 -29.58 -3.57
C GLU A 92 -12.70 -28.59 -4.41
N HIS A 93 -13.03 -27.44 -3.83
CA HIS A 93 -13.76 -26.38 -4.50
C HIS A 93 -13.33 -25.00 -3.98
N LEU A 94 -13.16 -24.05 -4.89
CA LEU A 94 -12.81 -22.67 -4.59
C LEU A 94 -13.96 -21.74 -4.94
N THR A 95 -14.51 -21.04 -3.94
CA THR A 95 -15.51 -20.01 -4.14
C THR A 95 -14.88 -18.64 -3.92
N VAL A 96 -14.88 -17.81 -4.95
CA VAL A 96 -14.31 -16.44 -4.90
C VAL A 96 -15.45 -15.43 -4.82
N PHE A 97 -15.53 -14.70 -3.72
CA PHE A 97 -16.54 -13.65 -3.51
C PHE A 97 -15.99 -12.30 -3.99
N GLN A 98 -16.51 -11.85 -5.13
CA GLN A 98 -16.14 -10.60 -5.78
C GLN A 98 -17.17 -9.51 -5.49
N ARG A 99 -16.67 -8.34 -5.11
CA ARG A 99 -17.46 -7.10 -5.09
C ARG A 99 -17.06 -6.15 -6.22
N THR A 100 -15.80 -6.18 -6.59
CA THR A 100 -15.22 -5.33 -7.64
C THR A 100 -14.13 -6.15 -8.33
N PRO A 101 -14.19 -6.33 -9.64
CA PRO A 101 -13.15 -7.04 -10.39
C PRO A 101 -11.82 -6.27 -10.33
N THR A 102 -10.72 -6.96 -10.63
CA THR A 102 -9.38 -6.37 -10.60
C THR A 102 -8.70 -6.48 -11.97
N TRP A 103 -7.94 -5.43 -12.34
CA TRP A 103 -7.09 -5.48 -13.50
C TRP A 103 -5.86 -6.36 -13.23
N CYS A 104 -5.78 -7.50 -13.91
CA CYS A 104 -4.58 -8.35 -13.97
C CYS A 104 -3.99 -8.29 -15.39
N VAL A 105 -2.68 -8.20 -15.46
CA VAL A 105 -1.92 -8.27 -16.71
C VAL A 105 -0.86 -9.36 -16.60
N PRO A 106 -0.45 -10.00 -17.69
CA PRO A 106 0.60 -11.00 -17.67
C PRO A 106 1.89 -10.44 -17.09
N ARG A 107 2.50 -11.17 -16.18
CA ARG A 107 3.83 -10.88 -15.66
C ARG A 107 4.92 -11.31 -16.64
N ASN A 108 4.62 -12.33 -17.46
CA ASN A 108 5.56 -12.98 -18.36
C ASN A 108 6.82 -13.45 -17.60
N ASP A 109 6.59 -14.18 -16.52
CA ASP A 109 7.66 -14.64 -15.63
C ASP A 109 8.50 -15.72 -16.31
N GLU A 110 9.75 -15.38 -16.62
CA GLU A 110 10.70 -16.27 -17.25
C GLU A 110 11.92 -16.48 -16.33
N PRO A 111 12.62 -17.63 -16.47
CA PRO A 111 13.87 -17.85 -15.74
C PRO A 111 14.86 -16.72 -16.01
N THR A 112 15.51 -16.23 -14.96
CA THR A 112 16.52 -15.18 -15.11
C THR A 112 17.66 -15.67 -16.01
N PRO A 113 18.03 -14.97 -17.09
CA PRO A 113 19.13 -15.34 -17.96
C PRO A 113 20.45 -15.53 -17.21
N GLN A 114 21.26 -16.55 -17.62
CA GLN A 114 22.48 -16.93 -16.89
C GLN A 114 23.49 -15.77 -16.82
N ASP A 115 23.61 -14.97 -17.87
CA ASP A 115 24.51 -13.80 -17.89
C ASP A 115 24.13 -12.73 -16.86
N ILE A 116 22.84 -12.60 -16.58
CA ILE A 116 22.33 -11.71 -15.52
C ILE A 116 22.66 -12.29 -14.14
N ILE A 117 22.47 -13.61 -13.95
CA ILE A 117 22.84 -14.30 -12.71
C ILE A 117 24.35 -14.14 -12.45
N ASP A 118 25.17 -14.31 -13.49
CA ASP A 118 26.63 -14.20 -13.38
C ASP A 118 27.06 -12.77 -13.00
N LYS A 119 26.41 -11.74 -13.57
CA LYS A 119 26.64 -10.34 -13.19
C LYS A 119 26.26 -10.09 -11.72
N PHE A 120 25.19 -10.67 -11.24
CA PHE A 120 24.76 -10.54 -9.84
C PHE A 120 25.77 -11.20 -8.89
N ASN A 121 26.23 -12.38 -9.21
CA ASN A 121 27.22 -13.13 -8.44
C ASN A 121 28.58 -12.43 -8.41
N ALA A 122 28.95 -11.71 -9.45
CA ALA A 122 30.16 -10.89 -9.52
C ALA A 122 30.08 -9.61 -8.66
N GLY A 123 28.99 -9.37 -7.92
CA GLY A 123 28.83 -8.24 -7.01
C GLY A 123 28.34 -6.94 -7.65
N GLY A 124 27.94 -7.00 -8.93
CA GLY A 124 27.49 -5.84 -9.70
C GLY A 124 26.02 -5.44 -9.52
N TYR A 125 25.20 -6.26 -8.83
CA TYR A 125 23.75 -6.10 -8.81
C TYR A 125 23.27 -4.74 -8.27
N GLY A 126 23.73 -4.36 -7.09
CA GLY A 126 23.33 -3.08 -6.51
C GLY A 126 23.84 -1.85 -7.29
N ALA A 127 25.01 -1.98 -7.92
CA ALA A 127 25.53 -0.93 -8.79
C ALA A 127 24.77 -0.86 -10.12
N GLU A 128 24.40 -2.03 -10.70
CA GLU A 128 23.67 -2.13 -11.96
C GLU A 128 22.22 -1.65 -11.82
N LEU A 129 21.51 -2.03 -10.74
CA LEU A 129 20.16 -1.50 -10.44
C LEU A 129 20.18 0.02 -10.24
N ARG A 130 21.15 0.51 -9.46
CA ARG A 130 21.32 1.95 -9.29
C ARG A 130 21.67 2.66 -10.60
N ARG A 131 22.37 2.00 -11.51
CA ARG A 131 22.72 2.56 -12.81
C ARG A 131 21.54 2.61 -13.77
N VAL A 132 20.68 1.60 -13.77
CA VAL A 132 19.51 1.52 -14.67
C VAL A 132 18.41 2.50 -14.23
N ASP A 133 18.16 2.66 -12.92
CA ASP A 133 17.08 3.52 -12.43
C ASP A 133 17.49 5.00 -12.27
N TRP A 134 18.79 5.34 -12.30
CA TRP A 134 19.25 6.60 -11.70
C TRP A 134 20.22 7.44 -12.49
N LYS A 135 20.95 6.88 -13.41
CA LYS A 135 21.99 7.60 -14.09
C LYS A 135 21.62 7.96 -15.53
N GLU A 136 22.29 8.98 -15.98
CA GLU A 136 22.36 9.63 -17.29
C GLU A 136 22.20 8.71 -18.52
N ASP A 137 22.25 7.38 -18.32
CA ASP A 137 22.05 6.35 -19.33
C ASP A 137 20.66 5.66 -19.27
N ALA A 138 19.80 5.93 -18.27
CA ALA A 138 18.39 5.68 -18.48
C ALA A 138 18.02 6.48 -19.73
N PRO A 139 17.38 5.83 -20.75
CA PRO A 139 16.98 6.58 -21.94
C PRO A 139 16.31 7.82 -21.42
N SER A 140 16.87 8.97 -21.73
CA SER A 140 16.30 10.25 -21.36
C SER A 140 14.91 10.22 -21.95
N THR A 141 13.92 9.86 -21.15
CA THR A 141 12.55 10.15 -21.43
C THR A 141 12.37 11.64 -21.22
N GLU A 142 13.30 12.44 -21.77
CA GLU A 142 13.06 13.85 -22.01
C GLU A 142 11.81 13.90 -22.87
N GLY A 143 10.68 14.11 -22.21
CA GLY A 143 9.38 14.26 -22.82
C GLY A 143 8.37 13.15 -22.61
N ALA A 144 8.69 11.98 -22.06
CA ALA A 144 7.69 10.95 -21.75
C ALA A 144 7.55 10.79 -20.22
N ASP A 145 6.58 11.49 -19.64
CA ASP A 145 6.09 11.19 -18.30
C ASP A 145 5.57 9.73 -18.30
N PRO A 146 6.16 8.78 -17.55
CA PRO A 146 5.67 7.40 -17.49
C PRO A 146 4.21 7.33 -17.00
N PHE A 147 3.70 8.42 -16.44
CA PHE A 147 2.32 8.60 -16.02
C PHE A 147 1.44 9.31 -17.06
N GLU A 148 1.95 9.66 -18.24
CA GLU A 148 1.17 10.37 -19.26
C GLU A 148 -0.02 9.52 -19.73
N ALA A 149 0.20 8.23 -19.98
CA ALA A 149 -0.88 7.28 -20.29
C ALA A 149 -1.93 7.17 -19.17
N LEU A 150 -1.55 7.50 -17.93
CA LEU A 150 -2.46 7.53 -16.78
C LEU A 150 -3.20 8.87 -16.63
N ARG A 151 -2.78 9.91 -17.36
CA ARG A 151 -3.47 11.21 -17.45
C ARG A 151 -4.43 11.23 -18.64
N ASN A 152 -4.01 10.67 -19.76
CA ASN A 152 -4.76 10.69 -21.00
C ASN A 152 -5.91 9.66 -20.97
N GLU A 153 -7.16 10.15 -21.00
CA GLU A 153 -8.36 9.30 -20.94
C GLU A 153 -8.49 8.36 -22.12
N GLU A 154 -8.17 8.83 -23.31
CA GLU A 154 -8.26 8.03 -24.55
C GLU A 154 -7.22 6.90 -24.53
N GLN A 155 -5.99 7.19 -24.13
CA GLN A 155 -4.95 6.17 -24.01
C GLN A 155 -5.30 5.17 -22.90
N ASN A 156 -5.79 5.62 -21.76
CA ASN A 156 -6.21 4.73 -20.68
C ASN A 156 -7.37 3.83 -21.12
N ALA A 157 -8.36 4.38 -21.82
CA ALA A 157 -9.47 3.61 -22.37
C ALA A 157 -9.00 2.58 -23.41
N ALA A 158 -8.02 2.91 -24.24
CA ALA A 158 -7.42 1.98 -25.20
C ALA A 158 -6.70 0.81 -24.48
N ILE A 159 -5.97 1.11 -23.41
CA ILE A 159 -5.33 0.09 -22.56
C ILE A 159 -6.40 -0.81 -21.92
N CYS A 160 -7.44 -0.23 -21.33
CA CYS A 160 -8.55 -1.00 -20.76
C CYS A 160 -9.19 -1.94 -21.80
N ALA A 161 -9.45 -1.44 -23.00
CA ALA A 161 -10.03 -2.22 -24.09
C ALA A 161 -9.11 -3.38 -24.52
N GLN A 162 -7.81 -3.14 -24.59
CA GLN A 162 -6.82 -4.17 -24.91
C GLN A 162 -6.78 -5.27 -23.85
N ILE A 163 -6.75 -4.91 -22.58
CA ILE A 163 -6.75 -5.90 -21.48
C ILE A 163 -8.07 -6.67 -21.45
N ALA A 164 -9.21 -5.98 -21.63
CA ALA A 164 -10.53 -6.61 -21.70
C ALA A 164 -10.63 -7.62 -22.86
N ALA A 165 -10.05 -7.30 -24.01
CA ALA A 165 -9.94 -8.25 -25.12
C ALA A 165 -9.09 -9.48 -24.76
N GLY A 166 -7.99 -9.28 -24.03
CA GLY A 166 -7.16 -10.37 -23.50
C GLY A 166 -7.94 -11.26 -22.52
N ILE A 167 -8.74 -10.69 -21.63
CA ILE A 167 -9.61 -11.45 -20.71
C ILE A 167 -10.57 -12.36 -21.50
N LYS A 168 -11.24 -11.80 -22.50
CA LYS A 168 -12.19 -12.53 -23.38
C LYS A 168 -11.52 -13.64 -24.23
N MET A 169 -10.21 -13.56 -24.45
CA MET A 169 -9.47 -14.64 -25.12
C MET A 169 -9.09 -15.77 -24.15
N VAL A 170 -8.86 -15.46 -22.89
CA VAL A 170 -8.41 -16.41 -21.87
C VAL A 170 -9.59 -17.10 -21.17
N VAL A 171 -10.62 -16.34 -20.80
CA VAL A 171 -11.81 -16.88 -20.11
C VAL A 171 -12.78 -17.44 -21.13
N LYS A 172 -13.11 -18.74 -21.00
CA LYS A 172 -13.92 -19.49 -21.98
C LYS A 172 -15.39 -19.10 -21.98
N ASP A 173 -15.94 -18.78 -20.81
CA ASP A 173 -17.32 -18.35 -20.65
C ASP A 173 -17.41 -16.83 -20.86
N PRO A 174 -18.19 -16.36 -21.87
CA PRO A 174 -18.31 -14.94 -22.17
C PRO A 174 -18.95 -14.11 -21.04
N GLU A 175 -19.91 -14.65 -20.29
CA GLU A 175 -20.56 -13.95 -19.18
C GLU A 175 -19.57 -13.80 -18.01
N LEU A 176 -18.82 -14.86 -17.74
CA LEU A 176 -17.76 -14.82 -16.74
C LEU A 176 -16.63 -13.87 -17.13
N ALA A 177 -16.25 -13.82 -18.40
CA ALA A 177 -15.25 -12.88 -18.91
C ALA A 177 -15.71 -11.42 -18.71
N GLU A 178 -16.98 -11.12 -18.93
CA GLU A 178 -17.57 -9.81 -18.68
C GLU A 178 -17.53 -9.44 -17.20
N THR A 179 -17.96 -10.37 -16.32
CA THR A 179 -17.96 -10.22 -14.87
C THR A 179 -16.57 -10.00 -14.29
N LEU A 180 -15.55 -10.62 -14.86
CA LEU A 180 -14.14 -10.43 -14.47
C LEU A 180 -13.49 -9.18 -15.02
N THR A 181 -14.14 -8.49 -15.98
CA THR A 181 -13.60 -7.28 -16.60
C THR A 181 -13.96 -6.05 -15.75
N PRO A 182 -12.98 -5.29 -15.23
CA PRO A 182 -13.25 -4.07 -14.48
C PRO A 182 -13.89 -2.97 -15.34
N ASP A 183 -14.76 -2.17 -14.72
CA ASP A 183 -15.44 -1.02 -15.31
C ASP A 183 -14.77 0.34 -15.01
N TYR A 184 -13.67 0.32 -14.26
CA TYR A 184 -12.92 1.51 -13.86
C TYR A 184 -11.61 1.64 -14.64
N PRO A 185 -11.04 2.86 -14.75
CA PRO A 185 -9.79 3.10 -15.48
C PRO A 185 -8.61 2.24 -14.99
N PHE A 186 -7.78 1.79 -15.91
CA PHE A 186 -6.55 1.05 -15.58
C PHE A 186 -5.65 1.88 -14.66
N PHE A 187 -4.98 1.23 -13.70
CA PHE A 187 -4.22 1.86 -12.61
C PHE A 187 -5.01 2.71 -11.61
N CYS A 188 -6.30 2.86 -11.75
CA CYS A 188 -7.15 3.49 -10.74
C CYS A 188 -7.02 2.83 -9.36
N LYS A 189 -6.99 1.51 -9.38
CA LYS A 189 -6.49 0.64 -8.31
C LYS A 189 -5.22 -0.02 -8.82
N ARG A 190 -4.34 -0.49 -7.93
CA ARG A 190 -3.10 -1.14 -8.34
C ARG A 190 -3.39 -2.30 -9.31
N ALA A 191 -2.87 -2.20 -10.53
CA ALA A 191 -2.89 -3.31 -11.47
C ALA A 191 -2.01 -4.46 -10.95
N LEU A 192 -2.46 -5.69 -11.15
CA LEU A 192 -1.76 -6.88 -10.70
C LEU A 192 -1.02 -7.53 -11.87
N PHE A 193 0.17 -8.05 -11.61
CA PHE A 193 0.97 -8.75 -12.59
C PHE A 193 0.98 -10.24 -12.23
N ILE A 194 0.06 -11.00 -12.81
CA ILE A 194 -0.17 -12.42 -12.51
C ILE A 194 -0.60 -13.12 -13.81
N ASP A 195 0.11 -14.16 -14.20
CA ASP A 195 -0.12 -14.85 -15.47
C ASP A 195 -1.41 -15.67 -15.48
N ASP A 196 -1.74 -16.36 -14.37
CA ASP A 196 -2.77 -17.39 -14.34
C ASP A 196 -4.09 -16.98 -13.70
N TYR A 197 -4.26 -15.69 -13.32
CA TYR A 197 -5.45 -15.26 -12.58
C TYR A 197 -6.75 -15.54 -13.36
N TYR A 198 -6.85 -15.07 -14.58
CA TYR A 198 -8.08 -15.25 -15.38
C TYR A 198 -8.29 -16.70 -15.84
N SER A 199 -7.21 -17.41 -16.20
CA SER A 199 -7.31 -18.81 -16.60
C SER A 199 -7.76 -19.73 -15.49
N THR A 200 -7.52 -19.37 -14.24
CA THR A 200 -7.97 -20.08 -13.04
C THR A 200 -9.48 -20.24 -13.01
N PHE A 201 -10.23 -19.26 -13.47
CA PHE A 201 -11.69 -19.30 -13.50
C PHE A 201 -12.28 -20.23 -14.59
N ASN A 202 -11.44 -20.81 -15.45
CA ASN A 202 -11.86 -21.88 -16.37
C ASN A 202 -11.87 -23.27 -15.75
N LYS A 203 -11.37 -23.42 -14.51
CA LYS A 203 -11.29 -24.70 -13.82
C LYS A 203 -12.67 -25.10 -13.28
N PRO A 204 -13.05 -26.40 -13.38
CA PRO A 204 -14.41 -26.84 -12.98
C PRO A 204 -14.67 -26.76 -11.47
N ASN A 205 -13.61 -26.68 -10.67
CA ASN A 205 -13.68 -26.54 -9.22
C ASN A 205 -13.62 -25.08 -8.74
N VAL A 206 -13.83 -24.09 -9.62
CA VAL A 206 -13.84 -22.66 -9.27
C VAL A 206 -15.20 -22.04 -9.56
N THR A 207 -15.74 -21.35 -8.58
CA THR A 207 -16.94 -20.53 -8.72
C THR A 207 -16.64 -19.10 -8.39
N LEU A 208 -16.93 -18.17 -9.32
CA LEU A 208 -16.96 -16.73 -9.05
C LEU A 208 -18.37 -16.35 -8.59
N VAL A 209 -18.46 -15.73 -7.43
CA VAL A 209 -19.67 -15.13 -6.90
C VAL A 209 -19.53 -13.63 -6.97
N ASP A 210 -20.15 -13.02 -7.99
CA ASP A 210 -20.17 -11.59 -8.18
C ASP A 210 -21.47 -11.00 -7.62
N ASP A 211 -21.36 -10.20 -6.58
CA ASP A 211 -22.49 -9.51 -5.97
C ASP A 211 -22.05 -8.11 -5.51
N ALA A 212 -22.68 -7.09 -6.11
CA ALA A 212 -22.41 -5.68 -5.77
C ALA A 212 -22.72 -5.36 -4.30
N GLY A 213 -23.69 -6.08 -3.68
CA GLY A 213 -23.97 -6.01 -2.25
C GLY A 213 -22.94 -6.75 -1.40
N GLY A 214 -22.17 -7.64 -2.02
CA GLY A 214 -21.11 -8.41 -1.39
C GLY A 214 -21.63 -9.48 -0.42
N VAL A 215 -20.72 -9.91 0.43
CA VAL A 215 -21.04 -10.84 1.54
C VAL A 215 -21.71 -10.05 2.66
N ILE A 216 -22.90 -10.48 3.08
CA ILE A 216 -23.70 -9.79 4.10
C ILE A 216 -23.75 -10.51 5.44
N ALA A 217 -23.51 -11.83 5.45
CA ALA A 217 -23.44 -12.62 6.67
C ALA A 217 -22.52 -13.82 6.50
N VAL A 218 -22.02 -14.29 7.62
CA VAL A 218 -21.38 -15.60 7.77
C VAL A 218 -22.24 -16.40 8.72
N ASN A 219 -22.46 -17.66 8.42
CA ASN A 219 -23.20 -18.58 9.29
C ASN A 219 -22.31 -19.78 9.67
N LYS A 220 -22.87 -20.75 10.36
CA LYS A 220 -22.12 -21.92 10.86
C LYS A 220 -21.41 -22.73 9.78
N SER A 221 -21.95 -22.77 8.56
CA SER A 221 -21.41 -23.61 7.47
C SER A 221 -20.86 -22.84 6.29
N GLY A 222 -21.02 -21.51 6.25
CA GLY A 222 -20.61 -20.77 5.06
C GLY A 222 -20.97 -19.31 5.05
N VAL A 223 -21.13 -18.77 3.85
CA VAL A 223 -21.23 -17.34 3.53
C VAL A 223 -22.56 -17.06 2.83
N GLU A 224 -23.25 -16.01 3.27
CA GLU A 224 -24.47 -15.49 2.64
C GLU A 224 -24.17 -14.18 1.91
N ILE A 225 -24.67 -14.06 0.68
CA ILE A 225 -24.53 -12.84 -0.14
C ILE A 225 -25.86 -12.05 -0.18
N ALA A 226 -25.77 -10.78 -0.63
CA ALA A 226 -26.90 -9.86 -0.61
C ALA A 226 -28.12 -10.34 -1.40
N ARG A 227 -27.94 -11.21 -2.41
CA ARG A 227 -29.05 -11.84 -3.15
C ARG A 227 -29.77 -12.95 -2.39
N GLY A 228 -29.30 -13.29 -1.18
CA GLY A 228 -29.90 -14.31 -0.32
C GLY A 228 -29.44 -15.75 -0.61
N GLU A 229 -28.41 -15.92 -1.44
CA GLU A 229 -27.79 -17.22 -1.67
C GLU A 229 -26.74 -17.52 -0.59
N THR A 230 -26.63 -18.80 -0.21
CA THR A 230 -25.65 -19.28 0.76
C THR A 230 -24.70 -20.28 0.13
N PHE A 231 -23.41 -20.12 0.41
CA PHE A 231 -22.32 -20.97 -0.09
C PHE A 231 -21.65 -21.66 1.09
N ASP A 232 -21.73 -22.99 1.13
CA ASP A 232 -21.05 -23.79 2.14
C ASP A 232 -19.56 -23.86 1.86
N VAL A 233 -18.75 -23.58 2.88
CA VAL A 233 -17.29 -23.66 2.83
C VAL A 233 -16.75 -24.28 4.11
N ASP A 234 -15.61 -24.97 4.03
CA ASP A 234 -14.92 -25.56 5.17
C ASP A 234 -13.85 -24.64 5.73
N VAL A 235 -13.31 -23.77 4.86
CA VAL A 235 -12.30 -22.76 5.19
C VAL A 235 -12.69 -21.42 4.58
N LEU A 236 -12.57 -20.33 5.34
CA LEU A 236 -12.87 -18.98 4.89
C LEU A 236 -11.63 -18.07 5.01
N ILE A 237 -11.17 -17.55 3.87
CA ILE A 237 -9.99 -16.71 3.78
C ILE A 237 -10.41 -15.25 3.51
N TYR A 238 -10.11 -14.38 4.47
CA TYR A 238 -10.35 -12.94 4.31
C TYR A 238 -9.18 -12.28 3.58
N ALA A 239 -9.38 -11.90 2.34
CA ALA A 239 -8.44 -11.11 1.54
C ALA A 239 -8.92 -9.65 1.41
N THR A 240 -9.38 -9.10 2.51
CA THR A 240 -10.09 -7.83 2.63
C THR A 240 -9.16 -6.61 2.76
N GLY A 241 -7.85 -6.85 2.68
CA GLY A 241 -6.83 -5.82 2.64
C GLY A 241 -6.39 -5.32 4.02
N PHE A 242 -5.95 -4.06 4.06
CA PHE A 242 -5.36 -3.47 5.24
C PHE A 242 -6.00 -2.11 5.52
N ASP A 243 -6.01 -1.74 6.79
CA ASP A 243 -6.17 -0.35 7.17
C ASP A 243 -4.88 0.37 6.75
N SER A 244 -4.96 1.23 5.75
CA SER A 244 -3.82 1.96 5.21
C SER A 244 -3.37 3.10 6.14
N ASN A 245 -3.10 2.74 7.39
CA ASN A 245 -2.59 3.60 8.42
C ASN A 245 -1.09 3.41 8.50
N PHE A 246 -0.34 4.45 8.14
CA PHE A 246 1.12 4.39 8.14
C PHE A 246 1.72 4.08 9.51
N ILE A 247 0.98 4.35 10.58
CA ILE A 247 1.44 4.10 11.96
C ILE A 247 0.29 3.56 12.80
N PRO A 248 0.35 2.29 13.22
CA PRO A 248 -0.73 1.61 13.95
C PRO A 248 -0.64 1.76 15.47
N PHE A 249 0.20 2.69 15.98
CA PHE A 249 0.40 2.93 17.41
C PHE A 249 0.48 4.43 17.69
N PRO A 250 0.14 4.88 18.92
CA PRO A 250 0.18 6.29 19.26
C PRO A 250 1.62 6.81 19.31
N ILE A 251 1.84 7.99 18.71
CA ILE A 251 3.08 8.74 18.79
C ILE A 251 2.73 10.13 19.28
N ILE A 252 3.39 10.55 20.35
CA ILE A 252 3.16 11.83 21.01
C ILE A 252 4.45 12.65 20.95
N GLY A 253 4.39 13.80 20.29
CA GLY A 253 5.49 14.71 20.10
C GLY A 253 5.60 15.78 21.21
N ARG A 254 6.09 16.96 20.84
CA ARG A 254 6.15 18.11 21.75
C ARG A 254 4.75 18.60 22.10
N ASN A 255 4.60 19.16 23.30
CA ASN A 255 3.37 19.77 23.78
C ASN A 255 2.14 18.84 23.71
N ASP A 256 2.38 17.53 23.87
CA ASP A 256 1.37 16.47 23.76
C ASP A 256 0.65 16.40 22.41
N VAL A 257 1.19 17.03 21.37
CA VAL A 257 0.68 16.92 20.00
C VAL A 257 0.90 15.49 19.49
N THR A 258 -0.14 14.86 19.00
CA THR A 258 -0.06 13.49 18.49
C THR A 258 0.17 13.45 16.98
N LEU A 259 0.74 12.38 16.48
CA LEU A 259 0.80 12.15 15.02
C LEU A 259 -0.59 12.08 14.39
N ALA A 260 -1.58 11.63 15.15
CA ALA A 260 -2.98 11.62 14.77
C ALA A 260 -3.52 13.04 14.51
N ASP A 261 -3.12 14.02 15.32
CA ASP A 261 -3.51 15.43 15.13
C ASP A 261 -2.95 15.97 13.80
N HIS A 262 -1.68 15.69 13.51
CA HIS A 262 -1.04 16.10 12.23
C HIS A 262 -1.67 15.46 11.01
N PHE A 263 -2.16 14.22 11.12
CA PHE A 263 -2.71 13.48 9.99
C PHE A 263 -4.24 13.54 9.89
N GLY A 264 -4.88 14.38 10.72
CA GLY A 264 -6.32 14.55 10.69
C GLY A 264 -7.08 13.25 10.95
N ALA A 265 -6.64 12.45 11.93
CA ALA A 265 -7.25 11.17 12.22
C ALA A 265 -8.60 11.35 12.94
N ASN A 266 -9.57 10.50 12.59
CA ASN A 266 -10.82 10.41 13.32
C ASN A 266 -10.57 9.72 14.67
N GLU A 267 -11.29 10.18 15.72
CA GLU A 267 -11.28 9.52 17.03
C GLU A 267 -11.81 8.08 16.93
N GLY A 268 -11.07 7.14 17.50
CA GLY A 268 -11.43 5.72 17.57
C GLY A 268 -10.28 4.78 17.21
N ASN A 269 -10.51 3.47 17.38
CA ASN A 269 -9.51 2.42 17.11
C ASN A 269 -9.11 2.27 15.64
N ASN A 270 -9.78 2.97 14.72
CA ASN A 270 -9.50 2.98 13.30
C ASN A 270 -8.92 4.34 12.90
N PHE A 271 -7.63 4.51 13.13
CA PHE A 271 -6.87 5.65 12.64
C PHE A 271 -6.95 5.72 11.10
N GLN A 272 -7.80 6.57 10.57
CA GLN A 272 -7.83 6.89 9.15
C GLN A 272 -7.21 8.28 8.94
N MET A 273 -6.02 8.31 8.40
CA MET A 273 -5.37 9.55 7.97
C MET A 273 -6.21 10.20 6.87
N THR A 274 -6.65 11.43 7.13
CA THR A 274 -7.44 12.22 6.17
C THR A 274 -6.62 13.32 5.50
N GLN A 275 -5.59 13.80 6.19
CA GLN A 275 -4.71 14.87 5.72
C GLN A 275 -3.25 14.45 5.91
N PRO A 276 -2.60 13.85 4.89
CA PRO A 276 -1.17 13.60 4.94
C PRO A 276 -0.42 14.93 5.10
N HIS A 277 0.43 15.04 6.10
CA HIS A 277 1.14 16.28 6.42
C HIS A 277 2.54 15.94 6.93
N SER A 278 3.48 15.75 6.00
CA SER A 278 4.86 15.37 6.29
C SER A 278 5.81 16.02 5.29
N LEU A 279 7.08 16.20 5.66
CA LEU A 279 8.10 16.56 4.69
C LEU A 279 8.74 15.27 4.16
N TRP A 280 8.64 15.05 2.85
CA TRP A 280 9.18 13.89 2.10
C TRP A 280 8.68 12.52 2.58
N GLY A 281 7.59 12.48 3.36
CA GLY A 281 7.12 11.24 4.00
C GLY A 281 8.04 10.72 5.09
N MET A 282 8.99 11.51 5.55
CA MET A 282 9.96 11.12 6.58
C MET A 282 9.86 11.96 7.85
N HIS A 283 9.65 13.26 7.74
CA HIS A 283 9.63 14.17 8.88
C HIS A 283 8.24 14.71 9.17
N VAL A 284 7.95 14.94 10.44
CA VAL A 284 6.71 15.55 10.91
C VAL A 284 7.04 16.69 11.85
N ARG A 285 6.33 17.82 11.74
CA ARG A 285 6.47 18.95 12.65
C ARG A 285 6.09 18.55 14.09
N ASP A 286 6.69 19.18 15.08
CA ASP A 286 6.54 18.89 16.51
C ASP A 286 6.99 17.47 16.93
N MET A 287 7.66 16.75 16.04
CA MET A 287 8.24 15.43 16.28
C MET A 287 9.74 15.41 15.99
N PRO A 288 10.56 16.15 16.75
CA PRO A 288 11.98 16.22 16.49
C PRO A 288 12.65 14.85 16.58
N ASN A 289 13.60 14.59 15.66
CA ASN A 289 14.33 13.32 15.57
C ASN A 289 13.46 12.07 15.37
N PHE A 290 12.22 12.26 14.91
CA PHE A 290 11.33 11.18 14.50
C PHE A 290 11.32 11.05 12.99
N TYR A 291 11.49 9.84 12.50
CA TYR A 291 11.54 9.55 11.08
C TYR A 291 10.61 8.40 10.71
N MET A 292 9.92 8.53 9.60
CA MET A 292 9.13 7.45 9.02
C MET A 292 9.84 6.89 7.79
N MET A 293 9.97 5.58 7.71
CA MET A 293 10.30 4.89 6.47
C MET A 293 9.04 4.65 5.67
N ILE A 294 9.02 5.11 4.43
CA ILE A 294 7.85 4.97 3.54
C ILE A 294 6.59 5.57 4.18
N GLY A 295 6.74 6.73 4.80
CA GLY A 295 5.61 7.46 5.36
C GLY A 295 4.71 8.06 4.27
N PRO A 296 3.59 8.71 4.66
CA PRO A 296 2.68 9.33 3.71
C PRO A 296 3.40 10.35 2.83
N GLN A 297 2.97 10.48 1.56
CA GLN A 297 3.57 11.40 0.58
C GLN A 297 5.01 11.07 0.12
N SER A 298 5.52 9.85 0.40
CA SER A 298 6.80 9.38 -0.15
C SER A 298 6.63 8.20 -1.11
N LEU A 299 5.68 7.31 -0.86
CA LEU A 299 5.47 6.13 -1.67
C LEU A 299 4.89 6.49 -3.04
N ASN A 300 5.48 5.93 -4.09
CA ASN A 300 5.02 6.07 -5.46
C ASN A 300 4.38 4.75 -5.93
N PRO A 301 3.21 4.78 -6.60
CA PRO A 301 2.49 3.56 -7.00
C PRO A 301 3.24 2.63 -7.96
N VAL A 302 4.23 3.13 -8.68
CA VAL A 302 4.98 2.37 -9.71
C VAL A 302 6.44 2.10 -9.36
N THR A 303 6.99 2.78 -8.35
CA THR A 303 8.39 2.64 -7.97
C THR A 303 8.62 1.38 -7.12
N ASN A 304 9.77 0.78 -7.26
CA ASN A 304 10.21 -0.29 -6.37
C ASN A 304 10.44 0.26 -4.96
N VAL A 305 9.65 -0.24 -4.02
CA VAL A 305 9.66 0.19 -2.61
C VAL A 305 11.04 -0.02 -1.94
N THR A 306 11.78 -1.07 -2.32
CA THR A 306 13.09 -1.36 -1.72
C THR A 306 14.13 -0.30 -2.06
N LEU A 307 14.08 0.27 -3.28
CA LEU A 307 14.94 1.40 -3.65
C LEU A 307 14.63 2.64 -2.82
N LEU A 308 13.34 2.92 -2.61
CA LEU A 308 12.93 4.02 -1.75
C LEU A 308 13.43 3.84 -0.31
N CYS A 309 13.32 2.63 0.24
CA CYS A 309 13.85 2.31 1.58
C CYS A 309 15.35 2.54 1.66
N GLU A 310 16.11 2.12 0.65
CA GLU A 310 17.57 2.27 0.61
C GLU A 310 17.96 3.75 0.68
N GLU A 311 17.35 4.61 -0.14
CA GLU A 311 17.70 6.03 -0.17
C GLU A 311 17.21 6.79 1.06
N GLN A 312 16.03 6.47 1.57
CA GLN A 312 15.57 7.06 2.83
C GLN A 312 16.46 6.66 4.01
N SER A 313 16.89 5.40 4.08
CA SER A 313 17.82 4.92 5.11
C SER A 313 19.18 5.63 5.05
N LYS A 314 19.69 5.81 3.84
CA LYS A 314 20.94 6.53 3.60
C LYS A 314 20.81 8.00 4.04
N TYR A 315 19.76 8.69 3.60
CA TYR A 315 19.45 10.06 4.00
C TYR A 315 19.39 10.21 5.53
N ILE A 316 18.61 9.38 6.21
CA ILE A 316 18.45 9.45 7.67
C ILE A 316 19.80 9.20 8.37
N SER A 317 20.57 8.21 7.91
CA SER A 317 21.87 7.90 8.47
C SER A 317 22.87 9.06 8.33
N GLU A 318 22.94 9.68 7.14
CA GLU A 318 23.80 10.83 6.88
C GLU A 318 23.36 12.04 7.72
N LEU A 319 22.05 12.28 7.86
CA LEU A 319 21.50 13.35 8.68
C LEU A 319 21.90 13.18 10.17
N VAL A 320 21.72 12.00 10.73
CA VAL A 320 22.08 11.68 12.13
C VAL A 320 23.58 11.85 12.35
N MET A 321 24.42 11.38 11.42
CA MET A 321 25.88 11.55 11.51
C MET A 321 26.31 13.02 11.43
N ARG A 322 25.68 13.80 10.58
CA ARG A 322 25.92 15.25 10.47
C ARG A 322 25.55 15.99 11.76
N MET A 323 24.40 15.67 12.36
CA MET A 323 23.99 16.24 13.64
C MET A 323 24.99 15.94 14.73
N LYS A 324 25.42 14.69 14.84
CA LYS A 324 26.45 14.28 15.81
C LYS A 324 27.76 15.04 15.62
N GLY A 325 28.17 15.30 14.37
CA GLY A 325 29.38 16.06 14.05
C GLY A 325 29.28 17.56 14.33
N SER A 326 28.08 18.15 14.24
CA SER A 326 27.82 19.59 14.45
C SER A 326 27.43 19.96 15.89
N GLY A 327 27.26 18.97 16.78
CA GLY A 327 26.77 19.20 18.14
C GLY A 327 25.30 19.59 18.24
N LYS A 328 24.53 19.45 17.17
CA LYS A 328 23.10 19.62 17.16
C LYS A 328 22.39 18.42 17.77
N THR A 329 21.34 18.67 18.55
CA THR A 329 20.64 17.64 19.30
C THR A 329 19.28 17.30 18.76
N THR A 330 18.64 18.23 18.00
CA THR A 330 17.33 18.00 17.39
C THR A 330 17.29 18.46 15.94
N VAL A 331 16.45 17.79 15.16
CA VAL A 331 16.06 18.19 13.81
C VAL A 331 14.58 17.93 13.60
N GLU A 332 13.88 18.90 13.02
CA GLU A 332 12.50 18.79 12.61
C GLU A 332 12.22 19.68 11.38
N PRO A 333 11.16 19.46 10.60
CA PRO A 333 10.88 20.31 9.45
C PRO A 333 10.28 21.65 9.89
N PHE A 334 10.53 22.71 9.11
CA PHE A 334 9.74 23.92 9.21
C PHE A 334 8.32 23.66 8.71
N GLU A 335 7.32 24.31 9.31
CA GLU A 335 5.90 24.14 8.93
C GLU A 335 5.69 24.49 7.44
N GLU A 336 6.25 25.60 6.99
CA GLU A 336 6.14 26.05 5.60
C GLU A 336 6.80 25.07 4.60
N ALA A 337 7.75 24.26 5.06
CA ALA A 337 8.35 23.23 4.22
C ALA A 337 7.40 22.03 4.06
N VAL A 338 6.71 21.67 5.14
CA VAL A 338 5.69 20.61 5.14
C VAL A 338 4.48 21.01 4.27
N GLU A 339 3.99 22.24 4.42
CA GLU A 339 2.90 22.78 3.60
C GLU A 339 3.26 22.76 2.10
N ARG A 340 4.44 23.32 1.73
CA ARG A 340 4.89 23.31 0.34
C ARG A 340 5.03 21.90 -0.25
N TRP A 341 5.50 20.94 0.54
CA TRP A 341 5.58 19.55 0.09
C TRP A 341 4.21 18.94 -0.12
N THR A 342 3.26 19.18 0.79
CA THR A 342 1.88 18.72 0.70
C THR A 342 1.19 19.30 -0.54
N ASP A 343 1.35 20.59 -0.80
CA ASP A 343 0.82 21.26 -2.00
C ASP A 343 1.41 20.68 -3.28
N LEU A 344 2.72 20.40 -3.28
CA LEU A 344 3.38 19.77 -4.42
C LEU A 344 2.86 18.36 -4.68
N CYS A 345 2.64 17.57 -3.63
CA CYS A 345 2.03 16.24 -3.76
C CYS A 345 0.60 16.32 -4.34
N ASN A 346 -0.18 17.28 -3.89
CA ASN A 346 -1.52 17.51 -4.43
C ASN A 346 -1.45 17.92 -5.91
N THR A 347 -0.63 18.90 -6.26
CA THR A 347 -0.44 19.38 -7.63
C THR A 347 0.05 18.27 -8.57
N THR A 348 0.99 17.43 -8.12
CA THR A 348 1.48 16.30 -8.93
C THR A 348 0.43 15.22 -9.17
N SER A 349 -0.65 15.19 -8.38
CA SER A 349 -1.77 14.27 -8.56
C SER A 349 -2.83 14.76 -9.54
N GLU A 350 -2.84 16.06 -9.86
CA GLU A 350 -3.84 16.68 -10.73
C GLU A 350 -3.92 16.03 -12.12
N GLY A 351 -5.13 15.84 -12.60
CA GLY A 351 -5.41 15.23 -13.89
C GLY A 351 -5.11 13.73 -13.98
N LYS A 352 -4.56 13.10 -12.96
CA LYS A 352 -4.24 11.68 -12.98
C LYS A 352 -5.45 10.78 -12.67
N VAL A 353 -5.38 9.55 -13.12
CA VAL A 353 -6.45 8.55 -13.00
C VAL A 353 -6.91 8.32 -11.56
N TRP A 354 -6.01 8.47 -10.59
CA TRP A 354 -6.32 8.25 -9.17
C TRP A 354 -7.37 9.22 -8.59
N LEU A 355 -7.54 10.39 -9.17
CA LEU A 355 -8.61 11.32 -8.78
C LEU A 355 -10.00 10.90 -9.29
N ARG A 356 -10.06 9.97 -10.25
CA ARG A 356 -11.30 9.57 -10.92
C ARG A 356 -12.01 8.38 -10.28
N CYS A 357 -11.45 7.81 -9.22
CA CYS A 357 -11.95 6.58 -8.63
C CYS A 357 -11.67 6.47 -7.14
N ASN A 358 -12.38 5.55 -6.48
CA ASN A 358 -12.13 5.24 -5.09
C ASN A 358 -10.92 4.30 -4.96
N ASN A 359 -9.86 4.78 -4.33
CA ASN A 359 -8.62 4.05 -4.09
C ASN A 359 -7.98 4.49 -2.77
N TRP A 360 -6.96 3.78 -2.32
CA TRP A 360 -6.26 4.06 -1.07
C TRP A 360 -5.09 5.07 -1.22
N TYR A 361 -4.74 5.44 -2.45
CA TYR A 361 -3.70 6.43 -2.75
C TYR A 361 -4.12 7.85 -2.40
N MET A 362 -5.42 8.13 -2.55
CA MET A 362 -6.01 9.43 -2.25
C MET A 362 -6.78 9.36 -0.95
N LYS A 363 -6.63 10.37 -0.13
CA LYS A 363 -7.32 10.48 1.16
C LYS A 363 -8.52 11.42 1.03
N THR A 364 -9.64 11.03 1.61
CA THR A 364 -10.89 11.82 1.59
C THR A 364 -11.58 11.63 2.92
N THR A 365 -11.98 12.70 3.56
CA THR A 365 -12.85 12.63 4.75
C THR A 365 -14.26 12.20 4.33
N LYS A 366 -15.00 11.56 5.24
CA LYS A 366 -16.44 11.26 5.01
C LYS A 366 -17.24 12.53 4.79
N THR A 367 -16.89 13.62 5.47
CA THR A 367 -17.49 14.95 5.31
C THR A 367 -17.14 15.59 3.97
N ASP A 368 -15.95 15.35 3.45
CA ASP A 368 -15.49 15.91 2.19
C ASP A 368 -16.14 15.23 0.98
N ALA A 369 -16.37 13.91 1.04
CA ALA A 369 -17.11 13.19 0.00
C ALA A 369 -18.54 13.70 -0.18
N ALA A 370 -19.22 14.02 0.93
CA ALA A 370 -20.57 14.60 0.92
C ALA A 370 -20.59 16.09 0.49
N ALA A 371 -19.47 16.81 0.67
CA ALA A 371 -19.33 18.23 0.36
C ALA A 371 -18.69 18.51 -1.00
N GLY A 372 -18.32 17.48 -1.77
CA GLY A 372 -17.63 17.63 -3.07
C GLY A 372 -16.22 18.23 -2.95
N ARG A 373 -15.54 18.06 -1.81
CA ARG A 373 -14.20 18.61 -1.58
C ARG A 373 -13.11 17.77 -2.21
N GLU A 374 -11.98 18.44 -2.45
CA GLU A 374 -10.79 17.86 -3.06
C GLU A 374 -10.19 16.74 -2.21
N ARG A 375 -9.72 15.70 -2.89
CA ARG A 375 -8.96 14.60 -2.30
C ARG A 375 -7.53 15.04 -2.09
N SER A 376 -6.95 14.73 -0.94
CA SER A 376 -5.55 14.97 -0.65
C SER A 376 -4.68 13.77 -1.08
N ALA A 377 -3.52 14.06 -1.68
CA ALA A 377 -2.57 13.04 -2.08
C ALA A 377 -1.91 12.39 -0.86
N GLY A 378 -2.17 11.09 -0.68
CA GLY A 378 -1.50 10.27 0.35
C GLY A 378 -0.15 9.73 -0.10
N MET A 379 0.22 9.94 -1.36
CA MET A 379 1.43 9.43 -1.99
C MET A 379 2.11 10.49 -2.86
N TRP A 380 3.37 10.26 -3.20
CA TRP A 380 4.08 11.01 -4.22
C TRP A 380 3.65 10.54 -5.61
N MET A 381 3.10 11.42 -6.42
CA MET A 381 2.49 11.07 -7.72
C MET A 381 3.30 11.51 -8.94
N ALA A 382 4.55 11.94 -8.74
CA ALA A 382 5.50 12.21 -9.80
C ALA A 382 6.61 11.14 -9.86
N SER A 383 7.65 11.35 -10.65
CA SER A 383 8.71 10.36 -10.82
C SER A 383 9.56 10.17 -9.56
N TYR A 384 10.15 8.99 -9.43
CA TYR A 384 11.07 8.68 -8.34
C TYR A 384 12.34 9.57 -8.41
N ALA A 385 12.83 9.86 -9.58
CA ALA A 385 13.99 10.76 -9.76
C ALA A 385 13.72 12.17 -9.23
N GLU A 386 12.48 12.68 -9.41
CA GLU A 386 12.08 13.97 -8.82
C GLU A 386 12.03 13.91 -7.30
N TYR A 387 11.43 12.87 -6.73
CA TYR A 387 11.42 12.66 -5.28
C TYR A 387 12.82 12.74 -4.70
N LEU A 388 13.77 12.10 -5.34
CA LEU A 388 15.14 12.10 -4.85
C LEU A 388 15.83 13.44 -4.97
N ARG A 389 15.62 14.19 -6.05
CA ARG A 389 16.14 15.55 -6.15
C ARG A 389 15.69 16.43 -4.97
N HIS A 390 14.46 16.19 -4.48
CA HIS A 390 13.97 16.89 -3.29
C HIS A 390 14.72 16.47 -2.03
N ILE A 391 14.83 15.18 -1.73
CA ILE A 391 15.51 14.73 -0.49
C ILE A 391 17.01 14.99 -0.50
N LEU A 392 17.64 15.07 -1.68
CA LEU A 392 19.05 15.43 -1.85
C LEU A 392 19.31 16.94 -1.83
N GLY A 393 18.26 17.77 -1.67
CA GLY A 393 18.38 19.23 -1.69
C GLY A 393 18.74 19.83 -3.05
N GLN A 394 18.49 19.10 -4.13
CA GLN A 394 18.74 19.54 -5.51
C GLN A 394 17.53 20.25 -6.13
N GLN A 395 16.37 20.14 -5.48
CA GLN A 395 15.11 20.75 -5.89
C GLN A 395 14.27 21.12 -4.67
N GLY A 396 13.57 22.25 -4.72
CA GLY A 396 12.62 22.65 -3.67
C GLY A 396 13.24 23.29 -2.42
N GLY A 397 14.57 23.40 -2.34
CA GLY A 397 15.32 23.98 -1.24
C GLY A 397 16.35 23.01 -0.64
N THR A 398 17.37 23.54 0.01
CA THR A 398 18.37 22.76 0.73
C THR A 398 17.82 22.22 2.04
N GLN A 399 18.49 21.24 2.64
CA GLN A 399 18.07 20.71 3.95
C GLN A 399 18.11 21.78 5.05
N GLU A 400 19.06 22.73 4.98
CA GLU A 400 19.18 23.84 5.91
C GLU A 400 18.04 24.85 5.77
N GLU A 401 17.43 24.97 4.61
CA GLU A 401 16.26 25.83 4.36
C GLU A 401 14.92 25.16 4.74
N LEU A 402 14.89 23.85 4.85
CA LEU A 402 13.69 23.06 5.04
C LEU A 402 13.59 22.45 6.45
N LEU A 403 14.74 22.32 7.15
CA LEU A 403 14.84 21.69 8.46
C LEU A 403 15.42 22.66 9.50
N GLU A 404 14.81 22.66 10.67
CA GLU A 404 15.29 23.35 11.86
C GLU A 404 16.20 22.45 12.67
N PHE A 405 17.43 22.92 12.94
CA PHE A 405 18.43 22.21 13.73
C PHE A 405 18.71 22.97 15.05
N SER A 406 18.56 22.34 16.18
CA SER A 406 18.84 22.92 17.48
C SER A 406 19.73 22.05 18.38
#